data_a0d99e52250e3dc7ccf4187e87e9b1c0
#
_entry.id   a0d99e52250e3dc7ccf4187e87e9b1c0
#
_cell.length_a   1.000
_cell.length_b   1.000
_cell.length_c   1.000
_cell.angle_alpha   90.00
_cell.angle_beta   90.00
_cell.angle_gamma   90.00
#
_symmetry.space_group_name_H-M   'P 1'
#
loop_
_entity.id
_entity.type
_entity.pdbx_description
1 polymer ?
#
loop_
_entity_poly.entity_id
_entity_poly.type
_entity_poly.pdbx_seq_one_letter_code
_entity_poly.pdbx_strand_id
1 'polypeptide(L)'
;MEGVLSRTGRGIHRSRHVVIAASIVSILVSVLLISQGNEFDDGNAPPTSIESGRALELVSEELPIVSTNSVNYIFTHESLEWDDPEFEQEVRESLKGLDSISLDVLVISLAYDNPDDPGHLARHVSIDGHRVAAFVEFNGTEEEIAGELGAIKDAVDSDELEVLVTGSLIIDTDFDRMLKDDQIRAEIIGIPLSLIILLFVFRTVVASLLPMAVALCM
;
A
#
# COMPACT_ATOMS: atom_id res chain seq x y z
N MET A 1 4.57 39.64 32.35
CA MET A 1 4.20 38.29 31.90
C MET A 1 4.13 37.26 33.04
N GLU A 2 4.90 37.36 34.10
CA GLU A 2 4.92 36.41 35.23
C GLU A 2 3.59 36.28 36.00
N GLY A 3 2.78 37.36 36.11
CA GLY A 3 1.52 37.34 36.86
C GLY A 3 0.39 36.52 36.21
N VAL A 4 0.38 36.34 34.91
CA VAL A 4 -0.64 35.56 34.18
C VAL A 4 -0.37 34.06 34.32
N LEU A 5 0.86 33.64 34.12
CA LEU A 5 1.29 32.24 34.26
C LEU A 5 1.09 31.71 35.68
N SER A 6 1.38 32.52 36.71
CA SER A 6 1.19 32.10 38.11
C SER A 6 -0.28 32.02 38.52
N ARG A 7 -1.19 32.83 37.91
CA ARG A 7 -2.63 32.74 38.15
C ARG A 7 -3.23 31.52 37.46
N THR A 8 -2.81 31.25 36.22
CA THR A 8 -3.25 30.07 35.48
C THR A 8 -2.79 28.77 36.15
N GLY A 9 -1.56 28.71 36.62
CA GLY A 9 -1.03 27.54 37.35
C GLY A 9 -1.76 27.24 38.66
N ARG A 10 -2.15 28.29 39.44
CA ARG A 10 -2.94 28.12 40.66
C ARG A 10 -4.39 27.70 40.37
N GLY A 11 -4.97 28.17 39.27
CA GLY A 11 -6.30 27.76 38.82
C GLY A 11 -6.34 26.28 38.42
N ILE A 12 -5.34 25.82 37.66
CA ILE A 12 -5.21 24.43 37.21
C ILE A 12 -5.01 23.50 38.44
N HIS A 13 -4.21 23.89 39.40
CA HIS A 13 -3.98 23.05 40.58
C HIS A 13 -5.26 22.93 41.46
N ARG A 14 -6.07 23.98 41.55
CA ARG A 14 -7.32 23.95 42.32
C ARG A 14 -8.42 23.15 41.60
N SER A 15 -8.39 23.12 40.26
CA SER A 15 -9.36 22.39 39.43
C SER A 15 -8.76 21.12 38.79
N ARG A 16 -7.71 20.53 39.39
CA ARG A 16 -6.98 19.39 38.83
C ARG A 16 -7.89 18.24 38.39
N HIS A 17 -8.95 17.97 39.15
CA HIS A 17 -9.89 16.89 38.79
C HIS A 17 -10.73 17.24 37.56
N VAL A 18 -11.07 18.54 37.38
CA VAL A 18 -11.80 19.02 36.20
C VAL A 18 -10.91 18.99 34.97
N VAL A 19 -9.65 19.37 35.10
CA VAL A 19 -8.67 19.29 34.00
C VAL A 19 -8.44 17.82 33.57
N ILE A 20 -8.26 16.92 34.54
CA ILE A 20 -8.11 15.48 34.26
C ILE A 20 -9.39 14.94 33.58
N ALA A 21 -10.56 15.26 34.12
CA ALA A 21 -11.82 14.83 33.52
C ALA A 21 -12.00 15.36 32.09
N ALA A 22 -11.68 16.63 31.84
CA ALA A 22 -11.75 17.25 30.52
C ALA A 22 -10.76 16.58 29.54
N SER A 23 -9.54 16.26 29.99
CA SER A 23 -8.56 15.53 29.17
C SER A 23 -9.05 14.11 28.82
N ILE A 24 -9.60 13.37 29.79
CA ILE A 24 -10.18 12.06 29.54
C ILE A 24 -11.35 12.13 28.55
N VAL A 25 -12.23 13.10 28.73
CA VAL A 25 -13.35 13.31 27.77
C VAL A 25 -12.83 13.65 26.38
N SER A 26 -11.82 14.51 26.27
CA SER A 26 -11.21 14.84 24.97
C SER A 26 -10.60 13.62 24.31
N ILE A 27 -9.88 12.78 25.06
CA ILE A 27 -9.32 11.51 24.55
C ILE A 27 -10.44 10.57 24.08
N LEU A 28 -11.49 10.40 24.87
CA LEU A 28 -12.62 9.54 24.50
C LEU A 28 -13.34 10.04 23.25
N VAL A 29 -13.52 11.37 23.11
CA VAL A 29 -14.09 11.98 21.91
C VAL A 29 -13.18 11.77 20.69
N SER A 30 -11.87 11.93 20.85
CA SER A 30 -10.92 11.69 19.76
C SER A 30 -10.93 10.23 19.31
N VAL A 31 -10.92 9.28 20.25
CA VAL A 31 -11.02 7.84 19.94
C VAL A 31 -12.35 7.53 19.25
N LEU A 32 -13.44 8.14 19.70
CA LEU A 32 -14.76 7.94 19.09
C LEU A 32 -14.84 8.52 17.67
N LEU A 33 -14.20 9.66 17.43
CA LEU A 33 -14.12 10.27 16.09
C LEU A 33 -13.26 9.42 15.15
N ILE A 34 -12.14 8.90 15.64
CA ILE A 34 -11.27 7.97 14.87
C ILE A 34 -12.01 6.66 14.57
N SER A 35 -12.77 6.12 15.53
CA SER A 35 -13.52 4.87 15.34
C SER A 35 -14.74 5.00 14.41
N GLN A 36 -15.20 6.21 14.14
CA GLN A 36 -16.25 6.45 13.13
C GLN A 36 -15.74 6.40 11.70
N GLY A 37 -14.46 6.09 11.51
CA GLY A 37 -13.82 6.01 10.22
C GLY A 37 -13.56 7.41 9.67
N ASN A 38 -12.34 7.87 9.76
CA ASN A 38 -11.86 8.66 8.66
C ASN A 38 -11.78 7.68 7.49
N GLU A 39 -12.67 7.78 6.55
CA GLU A 39 -12.39 7.38 5.19
C GLU A 39 -11.21 8.27 4.74
N PHE A 40 -10.00 7.93 5.20
CA PHE A 40 -8.85 8.20 4.38
C PHE A 40 -9.08 7.28 3.20
N ASP A 41 -9.68 7.84 2.16
CA ASP A 41 -9.63 7.29 0.83
C ASP A 41 -8.17 6.89 0.63
N ASP A 42 -7.89 5.60 0.45
CA ASP A 42 -6.53 5.04 0.39
C ASP A 42 -5.75 5.56 -0.84
N GLY A 43 -5.97 6.83 -1.15
CA GLY A 43 -5.10 7.72 -1.90
C GLY A 43 -4.78 7.39 -3.35
N ASN A 44 -5.27 6.28 -3.88
CA ASN A 44 -4.94 5.87 -5.24
C ASN A 44 -5.86 6.48 -6.31
N ALA A 45 -7.06 6.90 -5.96
CA ALA A 45 -7.92 7.65 -6.88
C ALA A 45 -8.11 9.08 -6.37
N PRO A 46 -7.69 10.10 -7.11
CA PRO A 46 -7.94 11.48 -6.75
C PRO A 46 -9.46 11.72 -6.71
N PRO A 47 -9.96 12.48 -5.71
CA PRO A 47 -11.39 12.74 -5.59
C PRO A 47 -11.98 13.31 -6.89
N THR A 48 -13.16 12.86 -7.29
CA THR A 48 -13.86 13.36 -8.51
C THR A 48 -14.21 14.85 -8.45
N SER A 49 -14.02 15.48 -7.30
CA SER A 49 -14.17 16.94 -7.13
C SER A 49 -13.04 17.76 -7.76
N ILE A 50 -11.89 17.13 -8.07
CA ILE A 50 -10.76 17.78 -8.74
C ILE A 50 -10.67 17.33 -10.20
N GLU A 51 -10.01 18.14 -11.06
CA GLU A 51 -9.93 17.90 -12.49
C GLU A 51 -9.30 16.55 -12.86
N SER A 52 -8.23 16.15 -12.14
CA SER A 52 -7.55 14.87 -12.36
C SER A 52 -8.44 13.67 -11.97
N GLY A 53 -9.25 13.78 -10.90
CA GLY A 53 -10.20 12.74 -10.52
C GLY A 53 -11.30 12.55 -11.56
N ARG A 54 -11.84 13.64 -12.08
CA ARG A 54 -12.83 13.59 -13.17
C ARG A 54 -12.25 13.03 -14.47
N ALA A 55 -10.99 13.37 -14.77
CA ALA A 55 -10.32 12.83 -15.95
C ALA A 55 -10.10 11.32 -15.81
N LEU A 56 -9.72 10.84 -14.62
CA LEU A 56 -9.54 9.41 -14.35
C LEU A 56 -10.87 8.65 -14.44
N GLU A 57 -11.95 9.21 -13.90
CA GLU A 57 -13.30 8.64 -14.03
C GLU A 57 -13.72 8.50 -15.50
N LEU A 58 -13.53 9.54 -16.31
CA LEU A 58 -13.82 9.50 -17.75
C LEU A 58 -12.96 8.46 -18.50
N VAL A 59 -11.68 8.34 -18.10
CA VAL A 59 -10.78 7.34 -18.69
C VAL A 59 -11.24 5.93 -18.33
N SER A 60 -11.65 5.69 -17.08
CA SER A 60 -12.12 4.37 -16.65
C SER A 60 -13.47 3.98 -17.27
N GLU A 61 -14.35 4.95 -17.55
CA GLU A 61 -15.66 4.69 -18.16
C GLU A 61 -15.60 4.54 -19.69
N GLU A 62 -14.79 5.36 -20.36
CA GLU A 62 -14.82 5.45 -21.83
C GLU A 62 -13.63 4.77 -22.53
N LEU A 63 -12.55 4.50 -21.79
CA LEU A 63 -11.34 3.88 -22.34
C LEU A 63 -11.05 2.56 -21.60
N PRO A 64 -11.52 1.41 -22.11
CA PRO A 64 -11.36 0.11 -21.45
C PRO A 64 -9.89 -0.40 -21.40
N ILE A 65 -8.92 0.46 -21.68
CA ILE A 65 -7.49 0.11 -21.82
C ILE A 65 -6.68 0.41 -20.56
N VAL A 66 -7.25 1.12 -19.59
CA VAL A 66 -6.54 1.49 -18.35
C VAL A 66 -7.21 0.81 -17.16
N SER A 67 -7.00 -0.50 -17.05
CA SER A 67 -7.34 -1.20 -15.82
C SER A 67 -6.26 -0.93 -14.79
N THR A 68 -6.65 -0.37 -13.66
CA THR A 68 -5.80 -0.25 -12.46
C THR A 68 -5.56 -1.63 -11.82
N ASN A 69 -6.30 -2.63 -12.27
CA ASN A 69 -6.35 -3.99 -11.73
C ASN A 69 -5.44 -4.96 -12.50
N SER A 70 -4.38 -4.46 -13.14
CA SER A 70 -3.44 -5.29 -13.89
C SER A 70 -2.23 -5.67 -13.06
N VAL A 71 -1.88 -6.95 -13.15
CA VAL A 71 -0.65 -7.51 -12.62
C VAL A 71 0.19 -7.99 -13.79
N ASN A 72 1.47 -7.70 -13.74
CA ASN A 72 2.41 -8.06 -14.80
C ASN A 72 3.38 -9.11 -14.30
N TYR A 73 3.47 -10.22 -14.98
CA TYR A 73 4.46 -11.26 -14.74
C TYR A 73 5.57 -11.13 -15.76
N ILE A 74 6.81 -11.12 -15.31
CA ILE A 74 7.98 -11.05 -16.15
C ILE A 74 8.71 -12.39 -16.01
N PHE A 75 8.75 -13.13 -17.10
CA PHE A 75 9.44 -14.40 -17.21
C PHE A 75 10.81 -14.18 -17.82
N THR A 76 11.83 -14.75 -17.21
CA THR A 76 13.23 -14.64 -17.68
C THR A 76 13.85 -16.01 -17.79
N HIS A 77 14.60 -16.25 -18.87
CA HIS A 77 15.45 -17.40 -19.02
C HIS A 77 16.87 -16.99 -19.47
N GLU A 78 17.89 -17.70 -18.98
CA GLU A 78 19.29 -17.34 -19.25
C GLU A 78 19.73 -17.59 -20.71
N SER A 79 19.13 -18.57 -21.38
CA SER A 79 19.60 -19.04 -22.71
C SER A 79 18.52 -19.18 -23.76
N LEU A 80 17.23 -19.30 -23.37
CA LEU A 80 16.12 -19.35 -24.33
C LEU A 80 15.72 -17.97 -24.75
N GLU A 81 15.30 -17.82 -25.99
CA GLU A 81 14.68 -16.60 -26.51
C GLU A 81 13.16 -16.71 -26.51
N TRP A 82 12.47 -15.56 -26.56
CA TRP A 82 11.02 -15.48 -26.44
C TRP A 82 10.24 -16.30 -27.48
N ASP A 83 10.82 -16.54 -28.68
CA ASP A 83 10.24 -17.30 -29.78
C ASP A 83 10.59 -18.79 -29.74
N ASP A 84 11.37 -19.24 -28.75
CA ASP A 84 11.59 -20.65 -28.51
C ASP A 84 10.31 -21.33 -28.03
N PRO A 85 9.90 -22.47 -28.67
CA PRO A 85 8.68 -23.16 -28.26
C PRO A 85 8.70 -23.67 -26.81
N GLU A 86 9.88 -23.95 -26.27
CA GLU A 86 10.07 -24.38 -24.89
C GLU A 86 9.78 -23.22 -23.91
N PHE A 87 10.25 -22.01 -24.21
CA PHE A 87 9.97 -20.82 -23.43
C PHE A 87 8.47 -20.50 -23.42
N GLU A 88 7.81 -20.50 -24.59
CA GLU A 88 6.37 -20.28 -24.68
C GLU A 88 5.58 -21.31 -23.86
N GLN A 89 5.97 -22.58 -23.93
CA GLN A 89 5.29 -23.66 -23.22
C GLN A 89 5.39 -23.42 -21.69
N GLU A 90 6.57 -23.12 -21.17
CA GLU A 90 6.80 -22.86 -19.75
C GLU A 90 6.02 -21.63 -19.25
N VAL A 91 5.98 -20.53 -20.02
CA VAL A 91 5.18 -19.35 -19.70
C VAL A 91 3.69 -19.72 -19.58
N ARG A 92 3.17 -20.47 -20.55
CA ARG A 92 1.76 -20.88 -20.54
C ARG A 92 1.44 -21.88 -19.42
N GLU A 93 2.38 -22.76 -19.08
CA GLU A 93 2.21 -23.72 -17.97
C GLU A 93 2.19 -23.00 -16.62
N SER A 94 3.12 -22.07 -16.39
CA SER A 94 3.20 -21.28 -15.18
C SER A 94 1.93 -20.45 -14.95
N LEU A 95 1.38 -19.86 -16.02
CA LEU A 95 0.15 -19.05 -15.92
C LEU A 95 -1.12 -19.87 -15.59
N LYS A 96 -1.13 -21.20 -15.78
CA LYS A 96 -2.25 -22.06 -15.36
C LYS A 96 -2.47 -22.04 -13.84
N GLY A 97 -1.46 -21.70 -13.05
CA GLY A 97 -1.60 -21.52 -11.62
C GLY A 97 -2.65 -20.46 -11.26
N LEU A 98 -2.91 -19.50 -12.14
CA LEU A 98 -3.95 -18.50 -11.95
C LEU A 98 -5.37 -19.09 -11.88
N ASP A 99 -5.61 -20.27 -12.45
CA ASP A 99 -6.88 -20.97 -12.36
C ASP A 99 -7.22 -21.40 -10.92
N SER A 100 -6.23 -21.39 -10.02
CA SER A 100 -6.38 -21.78 -8.62
C SER A 100 -6.77 -20.65 -7.67
N ILE A 101 -6.68 -19.40 -8.12
CA ILE A 101 -7.04 -18.22 -7.30
C ILE A 101 -8.54 -17.97 -7.29
N SER A 102 -9.00 -17.23 -6.26
CA SER A 102 -10.43 -16.95 -6.06
C SER A 102 -10.97 -15.85 -6.99
N LEU A 103 -10.10 -15.13 -7.67
CA LEU A 103 -10.46 -14.01 -8.55
C LEU A 103 -10.65 -14.46 -9.99
N ASP A 104 -11.62 -13.86 -10.66
CA ASP A 104 -11.81 -14.09 -12.08
C ASP A 104 -10.74 -13.34 -12.89
N VAL A 105 -10.03 -14.07 -13.76
CA VAL A 105 -9.11 -13.50 -14.73
C VAL A 105 -9.89 -13.03 -15.96
N LEU A 106 -9.85 -11.72 -16.25
CA LEU A 106 -10.55 -11.13 -17.39
C LEU A 106 -9.76 -11.28 -18.69
N VAL A 107 -8.48 -10.95 -18.63
CA VAL A 107 -7.60 -10.92 -19.80
C VAL A 107 -6.22 -11.42 -19.39
N ILE A 108 -5.63 -12.26 -20.23
CA ILE A 108 -4.20 -12.54 -20.23
C ILE A 108 -3.68 -12.14 -21.59
N SER A 109 -2.74 -11.19 -21.62
CA SER A 109 -2.09 -10.73 -22.87
C SER A 109 -0.63 -11.17 -22.87
N LEU A 110 -0.25 -11.92 -23.89
CA LEU A 110 1.08 -12.50 -24.08
C LEU A 110 1.73 -12.05 -25.40
N ALA A 111 3.05 -12.10 -25.48
CA ALA A 111 3.79 -11.87 -26.73
C ALA A 111 3.27 -12.74 -27.88
N TYR A 112 2.88 -13.96 -27.55
CA TYR A 112 2.45 -15.01 -28.47
C TYR A 112 1.06 -14.81 -29.08
N ASP A 113 0.26 -13.86 -28.55
CA ASP A 113 -1.10 -13.61 -29.04
C ASP A 113 -1.11 -12.87 -30.37
N ASN A 114 -0.07 -12.06 -30.63
CA ASN A 114 0.09 -11.37 -31.91
C ASN A 114 1.58 -11.20 -32.28
N PRO A 115 2.26 -12.31 -32.62
CA PRO A 115 3.71 -12.32 -32.86
C PRO A 115 4.16 -11.53 -34.10
N ASP A 116 3.24 -11.24 -35.04
CA ASP A 116 3.53 -10.50 -36.27
C ASP A 116 3.41 -8.97 -36.10
N ASP A 117 2.89 -8.49 -34.96
CA ASP A 117 2.78 -7.05 -34.69
C ASP A 117 3.98 -6.54 -33.87
N PRO A 118 4.87 -5.74 -34.50
CA PRO A 118 6.03 -5.17 -33.79
C PRO A 118 5.65 -4.28 -32.62
N GLY A 119 4.49 -3.61 -32.66
CA GLY A 119 4.00 -2.77 -31.57
C GLY A 119 3.51 -3.60 -30.37
N HIS A 120 2.96 -4.78 -30.63
CA HIS A 120 2.60 -5.75 -29.60
C HIS A 120 3.84 -6.35 -28.97
N LEU A 121 4.78 -6.85 -29.78
CA LEU A 121 6.03 -7.43 -29.29
C LEU A 121 6.84 -6.43 -28.46
N ALA A 122 6.95 -5.20 -28.89
CA ALA A 122 7.70 -4.16 -28.14
C ALA A 122 7.17 -3.90 -26.72
N ARG A 123 5.97 -4.33 -26.40
CA ARG A 123 5.39 -4.23 -25.05
C ARG A 123 5.60 -5.47 -24.21
N HIS A 124 5.76 -6.63 -24.85
CA HIS A 124 5.81 -7.92 -24.18
C HIS A 124 7.20 -8.54 -24.14
N VAL A 125 8.08 -8.16 -25.05
CA VAL A 125 9.40 -8.77 -25.20
C VAL A 125 10.50 -7.76 -24.91
N SER A 126 11.50 -8.15 -24.13
CA SER A 126 12.68 -7.34 -23.87
C SER A 126 13.55 -7.19 -25.13
N ILE A 127 14.37 -6.14 -25.14
CA ILE A 127 15.26 -5.85 -26.27
C ILE A 127 16.25 -6.99 -26.56
N ASP A 128 16.66 -7.71 -25.51
CA ASP A 128 17.59 -8.85 -25.60
C ASP A 128 16.89 -10.17 -25.95
N GLY A 129 15.55 -10.21 -26.00
CA GLY A 129 14.76 -11.38 -26.34
C GLY A 129 14.61 -12.42 -25.23
N HIS A 130 15.30 -12.27 -24.08
CA HIS A 130 15.33 -13.28 -23.02
C HIS A 130 14.26 -13.09 -21.93
N ARG A 131 13.42 -12.07 -22.06
CA ARG A 131 12.32 -11.79 -21.11
C ARG A 131 11.01 -11.55 -21.82
N VAL A 132 9.97 -12.14 -21.24
CA VAL A 132 8.60 -11.95 -21.70
C VAL A 132 7.74 -11.40 -20.56
N ALA A 133 6.96 -10.37 -20.86
CA ALA A 133 5.96 -9.84 -19.95
C ALA A 133 4.56 -10.38 -20.31
N ALA A 134 3.87 -10.95 -19.33
CA ALA A 134 2.45 -11.26 -19.40
C ALA A 134 1.67 -10.21 -18.61
N PHE A 135 0.68 -9.62 -19.24
CA PHE A 135 -0.24 -8.67 -18.60
C PHE A 135 -1.52 -9.40 -18.25
N VAL A 136 -1.81 -9.48 -16.96
CA VAL A 136 -2.99 -10.18 -16.44
C VAL A 136 -3.91 -9.16 -15.79
N GLU A 137 -5.16 -9.15 -16.20
CA GLU A 137 -6.20 -8.27 -15.69
C GLU A 137 -7.21 -9.09 -14.90
N PHE A 138 -7.52 -8.63 -13.68
CA PHE A 138 -8.45 -9.30 -12.78
C PHE A 138 -9.77 -8.54 -12.68
N ASN A 139 -10.85 -9.30 -12.54
CA ASN A 139 -12.16 -8.76 -12.21
C ASN A 139 -12.28 -8.58 -10.70
N GLY A 140 -12.61 -7.37 -10.26
CA GLY A 140 -12.79 -7.07 -8.84
C GLY A 140 -12.43 -5.62 -8.53
N THR A 141 -12.69 -5.24 -7.31
CA THR A 141 -12.22 -3.96 -6.77
C THR A 141 -10.74 -4.05 -6.40
N GLU A 142 -10.08 -2.90 -6.34
CA GLU A 142 -8.67 -2.81 -5.94
C GLU A 142 -8.44 -3.45 -4.56
N GLU A 143 -9.36 -3.27 -3.61
CA GLU A 143 -9.29 -3.84 -2.26
C GLU A 143 -9.39 -5.38 -2.28
N GLU A 144 -10.27 -5.95 -3.11
CA GLU A 144 -10.41 -7.41 -3.27
C GLU A 144 -9.12 -8.01 -3.85
N ILE A 145 -8.55 -7.38 -4.88
CA ILE A 145 -7.32 -7.85 -5.52
C ILE A 145 -6.12 -7.65 -4.57
N ALA A 146 -6.05 -6.53 -3.85
CA ALA A 146 -5.02 -6.28 -2.84
C ALA A 146 -5.05 -7.33 -1.72
N GLY A 147 -6.24 -7.80 -1.35
CA GLY A 147 -6.42 -8.89 -0.38
C GLY A 147 -5.86 -10.23 -0.85
N GLU A 148 -5.87 -10.50 -2.14
CA GLU A 148 -5.42 -11.74 -2.77
C GLU A 148 -4.01 -11.66 -3.37
N LEU A 149 -3.29 -10.52 -3.22
CA LEU A 149 -1.96 -10.32 -3.83
C LEU A 149 -0.94 -11.40 -3.44
N GLY A 150 -1.04 -11.96 -2.23
CA GLY A 150 -0.21 -13.09 -1.82
C GLY A 150 -0.45 -14.31 -2.72
N ALA A 151 -1.72 -14.69 -2.89
CA ALA A 151 -2.11 -15.80 -3.73
C ALA A 151 -1.77 -15.54 -5.21
N ILE A 152 -1.95 -14.32 -5.70
CA ILE A 152 -1.60 -13.90 -7.06
C ILE A 152 -0.08 -14.06 -7.31
N LYS A 153 0.75 -13.61 -6.36
CA LYS A 153 2.21 -13.73 -6.46
C LYS A 153 2.68 -15.18 -6.45
N ASP A 154 2.04 -16.02 -5.63
CA ASP A 154 2.42 -17.42 -5.43
C ASP A 154 1.81 -18.37 -6.49
N ALA A 155 0.77 -17.91 -7.22
CA ALA A 155 0.07 -18.73 -8.20
C ALA A 155 0.90 -19.01 -9.47
N VAL A 156 1.78 -18.09 -9.83
CA VAL A 156 2.60 -18.20 -11.03
C VAL A 156 4.06 -18.45 -10.63
N ASP A 157 4.47 -19.70 -10.74
CA ASP A 157 5.82 -20.15 -10.41
C ASP A 157 6.32 -21.08 -11.51
N SER A 158 7.63 -21.20 -11.67
CA SER A 158 8.28 -22.11 -12.60
C SER A 158 9.62 -22.59 -12.02
N ASP A 159 9.93 -23.86 -12.25
CA ASP A 159 11.23 -24.43 -11.89
C ASP A 159 12.34 -24.03 -12.90
N GLU A 160 11.96 -23.61 -14.11
CA GLU A 160 12.88 -23.33 -15.23
C GLU A 160 13.02 -21.82 -15.53
N LEU A 161 11.97 -21.03 -15.24
CA LEU A 161 11.96 -19.58 -15.49
C LEU A 161 12.06 -18.81 -14.19
N GLU A 162 12.84 -17.75 -14.17
CA GLU A 162 12.74 -16.74 -13.13
C GLU A 162 11.47 -15.91 -13.37
N VAL A 163 10.56 -15.91 -12.38
CA VAL A 163 9.29 -15.17 -12.44
C VAL A 163 9.33 -13.99 -11.50
N LEU A 164 9.16 -12.80 -12.05
CA LEU A 164 9.01 -11.56 -11.28
C LEU A 164 7.61 -11.01 -11.48
N VAL A 165 7.00 -10.54 -10.40
CA VAL A 165 5.64 -9.99 -10.42
C VAL A 165 5.70 -8.49 -10.13
N THR A 166 5.02 -7.68 -10.95
CA THR A 166 4.96 -6.22 -10.82
C THR A 166 3.59 -5.70 -11.26
N GLY A 167 3.37 -4.42 -11.13
CA GLY A 167 2.12 -3.74 -11.45
C GLY A 167 1.87 -2.62 -10.45
N SER A 168 1.01 -1.66 -10.80
CA SER A 168 0.72 -0.52 -9.91
C SER A 168 0.29 -0.98 -8.53
N LEU A 169 -0.69 -1.87 -8.47
CA LEU A 169 -1.24 -2.38 -7.22
C LEU A 169 -0.21 -3.11 -6.34
N ILE A 170 0.72 -3.85 -6.97
CA ILE A 170 1.79 -4.54 -6.24
C ILE A 170 2.79 -3.54 -5.68
N ILE A 171 3.17 -2.55 -6.49
CA ILE A 171 4.12 -1.51 -6.09
C ILE A 171 3.54 -0.71 -4.92
N ASP A 172 2.27 -0.31 -5.01
CA ASP A 172 1.59 0.47 -3.97
C ASP A 172 1.47 -0.33 -2.67
N THR A 173 1.07 -1.60 -2.74
CA THR A 173 0.97 -2.48 -1.56
C THR A 173 2.33 -2.76 -0.93
N ASP A 174 3.37 -3.01 -1.72
CA ASP A 174 4.72 -3.25 -1.21
C ASP A 174 5.30 -1.95 -0.61
N PHE A 175 5.00 -0.79 -1.18
CA PHE A 175 5.40 0.51 -0.65
C PHE A 175 4.71 0.82 0.68
N ASP A 176 3.41 0.57 0.79
CA ASP A 176 2.65 0.73 2.04
C ASP A 176 3.17 -0.17 3.14
N ARG A 177 3.52 -1.42 2.80
CA ARG A 177 4.14 -2.34 3.75
C ARG A 177 5.49 -1.83 4.25
N MET A 178 6.34 -1.35 3.33
CA MET A 178 7.62 -0.74 3.70
C MET A 178 7.45 0.47 4.61
N LEU A 179 6.51 1.36 4.30
CA LEU A 179 6.21 2.54 5.12
C LEU A 179 5.73 2.14 6.52
N LYS A 180 4.83 1.16 6.63
CA LYS A 180 4.37 0.64 7.93
C LYS A 180 5.51 0.03 8.75
N ASP A 181 6.37 -0.75 8.12
CA ASP A 181 7.52 -1.35 8.80
C ASP A 181 8.52 -0.28 9.28
N ASP A 182 8.79 0.73 8.49
CA ASP A 182 9.67 1.83 8.86
C ASP A 182 9.06 2.70 9.96
N GLN A 183 7.74 2.94 9.92
CA GLN A 183 7.03 3.64 10.99
C GLN A 183 7.12 2.87 12.31
N ILE A 184 6.84 1.56 12.30
CA ILE A 184 6.95 0.71 13.50
C ILE A 184 8.38 0.74 14.06
N ARG A 185 9.41 0.66 13.22
CA ARG A 185 10.80 0.75 13.65
C ARG A 185 11.12 2.12 14.28
N ALA A 186 10.64 3.19 13.65
CA ALA A 186 10.82 4.55 14.18
C ALA A 186 10.13 4.72 15.54
N GLU A 187 8.93 4.16 15.72
CA GLU A 187 8.18 4.20 16.98
C GLU A 187 8.86 3.38 18.07
N ILE A 188 9.34 2.17 17.76
CA ILE A 188 10.05 1.31 18.72
C ILE A 188 11.30 1.99 19.31
N ILE A 189 11.98 2.81 18.52
CA ILE A 189 13.17 3.55 18.95
C ILE A 189 12.79 4.92 19.53
N GLY A 190 11.91 5.64 18.84
CA GLY A 190 11.59 7.03 19.18
C GLY A 190 10.77 7.17 20.47
N ILE A 191 9.83 6.26 20.71
CA ILE A 191 8.98 6.31 21.92
C ILE A 191 9.82 6.09 23.20
N PRO A 192 10.65 5.04 23.34
CA PRO A 192 11.48 4.88 24.52
C PRO A 192 12.51 6.00 24.70
N LEU A 193 13.12 6.45 23.61
CA LEU A 193 14.09 7.54 23.65
C LEU A 193 13.45 8.85 24.13
N SER A 194 12.28 9.20 23.60
CA SER A 194 11.54 10.38 24.03
C SER A 194 11.11 10.28 25.50
N LEU A 195 10.69 9.08 25.94
CA LEU A 195 10.36 8.85 27.34
C LEU A 195 11.56 9.05 28.28
N ILE A 196 12.73 8.56 27.90
CA ILE A 196 13.98 8.75 28.67
C ILE A 196 14.30 10.24 28.77
N ILE A 197 14.25 10.99 27.66
CA ILE A 197 14.49 12.43 27.64
C ILE A 197 13.49 13.16 28.53
N LEU A 198 12.20 12.84 28.43
CA LEU A 198 11.15 13.45 29.21
C LEU A 198 11.30 13.14 30.72
N LEU A 199 11.68 11.90 31.08
CA LEU A 199 12.00 11.52 32.46
C LEU A 199 13.17 12.36 33.03
N PHE A 200 14.20 12.56 32.22
CA PHE A 200 15.36 13.35 32.63
C PHE A 200 15.00 14.83 32.85
N VAL A 201 14.20 15.39 31.93
CA VAL A 201 13.76 16.81 32.00
C VAL A 201 12.80 17.04 33.14
N PHE A 202 11.75 16.22 33.24
CA PHE A 202 10.68 16.43 34.23
C PHE A 202 10.96 15.81 35.61
N ARG A 203 11.91 14.92 35.70
CA ARG A 203 12.31 14.22 36.94
C ARG A 203 11.18 13.47 37.67
N THR A 204 10.03 13.33 37.02
CA THR A 204 8.87 12.59 37.55
C THR A 204 8.22 11.80 36.43
N VAL A 205 7.87 10.55 36.71
CA VAL A 205 7.24 9.62 35.76
C VAL A 205 5.89 10.17 35.29
N VAL A 206 5.08 10.71 36.20
CA VAL A 206 3.75 11.21 35.88
C VAL A 206 3.80 12.42 34.92
N ALA A 207 4.77 13.34 35.12
CA ALA A 207 4.90 14.49 34.24
C ALA A 207 5.47 14.15 32.86
N SER A 208 6.28 13.09 32.74
CA SER A 208 6.82 12.62 31.46
C SER A 208 5.82 11.81 30.64
N LEU A 209 4.91 11.09 31.29
CA LEU A 209 3.87 10.32 30.60
C LEU A 209 2.76 11.18 30.03
N LEU A 210 2.52 12.39 30.54
CA LEU A 210 1.44 13.23 30.13
C LEU A 210 1.57 13.74 28.66
N PRO A 211 2.74 14.26 28.22
CA PRO A 211 2.95 14.58 26.81
C PRO A 211 2.86 13.38 25.87
N MET A 212 3.36 12.20 26.30
CA MET A 212 3.27 10.99 25.51
C MET A 212 1.83 10.49 25.36
N ALA A 213 1.03 10.55 26.43
CA ALA A 213 -0.38 10.20 26.35
C ALA A 213 -1.15 11.11 25.36
N VAL A 214 -0.79 12.40 25.30
CA VAL A 214 -1.37 13.33 24.32
C VAL A 214 -0.90 12.99 22.90
N ALA A 215 0.37 12.71 22.69
CA ALA A 215 0.92 12.38 21.38
C ALA A 215 0.37 11.06 20.79
N LEU A 216 0.06 10.06 21.64
CA LEU A 216 -0.55 8.79 21.22
C LEU A 216 -2.05 8.92 20.91
N CYS A 217 -2.68 10.04 21.26
CA CYS A 217 -4.09 10.30 21.02
C CYS A 217 -4.34 11.26 19.83
N MET A 218 -3.29 11.69 19.16
CA MET A 218 -3.33 12.51 17.94
C MET A 218 -3.09 11.68 16.69
#